data_288d247515f3b80d73fc943994fcbac0
#
_entry.id   288d247515f3b80d73fc943994fcbac0
#
_cell.length_a   1.000
_cell.length_b   1.000
_cell.length_c   1.000
_cell.angle_alpha   90.00
_cell.angle_beta   90.00
_cell.angle_gamma   90.00
#
_symmetry.space_group_name_H-M   'P 1'
#
loop_
_entity.id
_entity.type
_entity.pdbx_description
1 polymer ?
#
loop_
_entity_poly.entity_id
_entity_poly.type
_entity_poly.pdbx_seq_one_letter_code
_entity_poly.pdbx_strand_id
1 'polypeptide(L)'
;MKTNKEIEILLYNYIKGSELVNRVNGSLSHVGRPIGSKLEDIVVSCKSGTSGQFQSFVCDVNIYVPNINANGESLQNSSRIVELTSLCVPLFNKFVSTEFRIEYDETPKAIEIKGVNEYCINNRIVLTHLNLE
;
A
#
# COMPACT_ATOMS: atom_id res chain seq x y z
N MET A 1 11.52 -17.79 11.08
CA MET A 1 10.25 -17.09 11.32
C MET A 1 10.45 -15.58 11.26
N LYS A 2 9.59 -14.88 10.55
CA LYS A 2 9.65 -13.42 10.40
C LYS A 2 8.69 -12.73 11.34
N THR A 3 9.09 -11.57 11.85
CA THR A 3 8.17 -10.69 12.59
C THR A 3 7.36 -9.85 11.60
N ASN A 4 6.28 -9.25 12.08
CA ASN A 4 5.50 -8.34 11.22
C ASN A 4 6.34 -7.16 10.72
N LYS A 5 7.29 -6.67 11.52
CA LYS A 5 8.15 -5.56 11.09
C LYS A 5 9.11 -5.99 9.98
N GLU A 6 9.64 -7.18 10.05
CA GLU A 6 10.49 -7.72 8.99
C GLU A 6 9.71 -7.88 7.68
N ILE A 7 8.44 -8.30 7.77
CA ILE A 7 7.55 -8.42 6.60
C ILE A 7 7.22 -7.03 6.03
N GLU A 8 7.01 -6.02 6.89
CA GLU A 8 6.80 -4.64 6.42
C GLU A 8 7.98 -4.16 5.59
N ILE A 9 9.20 -4.41 6.07
CA ILE A 9 10.41 -4.01 5.37
C ILE A 9 10.56 -4.78 4.06
N LEU A 10 10.23 -6.07 4.05
CA LEU A 10 10.26 -6.88 2.84
C LEU A 10 9.29 -6.34 1.80
N LEU A 11 8.07 -6.01 2.20
CA LEU A 11 7.06 -5.42 1.33
C LEU A 11 7.47 -4.02 0.87
N TYR A 12 8.03 -3.22 1.77
CA TYR A 12 8.58 -1.91 1.43
C TYR A 12 9.62 -2.01 0.31
N ASN A 13 10.57 -2.94 0.43
CA ASN A 13 11.60 -3.12 -0.58
C ASN A 13 11.03 -3.61 -1.91
N TYR A 14 10.00 -4.45 -1.87
CA TYR A 14 9.31 -4.91 -3.07
C TYR A 14 8.66 -3.73 -3.81
N ILE A 15 7.96 -2.86 -3.08
CA ILE A 15 7.32 -1.68 -3.67
C ILE A 15 8.34 -0.67 -4.17
N LYS A 16 9.46 -0.51 -3.42
CA LYS A 16 10.51 0.45 -3.76
C LYS A 16 11.11 0.19 -5.14
N GLY A 17 11.16 -1.08 -5.56
CA GLY A 17 11.65 -1.46 -6.88
C GLY A 17 10.60 -1.38 -8.00
N SER A 18 9.40 -0.90 -7.70
CA SER A 18 8.29 -0.88 -8.65
C SER A 18 8.12 0.47 -9.32
N GLU A 19 7.35 0.47 -10.41
CA GLU A 19 6.99 1.68 -11.13
C GLU A 19 6.09 2.61 -10.31
N LEU A 20 5.32 2.06 -9.38
CA LEU A 20 4.41 2.84 -8.54
C LEU A 20 5.13 3.98 -7.82
N VAL A 21 6.31 3.71 -7.27
CA VAL A 21 7.10 4.71 -6.53
C VAL A 21 7.52 5.87 -7.43
N ASN A 22 7.76 5.60 -8.71
CA ASN A 22 8.16 6.63 -9.67
C ASN A 22 6.98 7.49 -10.13
N ARG A 23 5.76 7.04 -9.90
CA ARG A 23 4.56 7.71 -10.40
C ARG A 23 3.88 8.59 -9.34
N VAL A 24 4.11 8.35 -8.07
CA VAL A 24 3.59 9.21 -7.00
C VAL A 24 4.55 10.39 -6.78
N ASN A 25 4.00 11.48 -6.25
CA ASN A 25 4.82 12.67 -5.93
C ASN A 25 5.23 12.74 -4.46
N GLY A 26 4.86 11.74 -3.66
CA GLY A 26 5.20 11.67 -2.26
C GLY A 26 6.27 10.63 -1.96
N SER A 27 6.35 10.19 -0.73
CA SER A 27 7.36 9.26 -0.26
C SER A 27 6.78 7.89 0.04
N LEU A 28 7.63 6.87 0.04
CA LEU A 28 7.31 5.52 0.48
C LEU A 28 7.85 5.33 1.89
N SER A 29 7.03 4.81 2.81
CA SER A 29 7.42 4.63 4.21
C SER A 29 6.78 3.38 4.81
N HIS A 30 7.47 2.78 5.78
CA HIS A 30 6.93 1.72 6.62
C HIS A 30 6.86 2.16 8.10
N VAL A 31 7.05 3.45 8.36
CA VAL A 31 6.99 4.00 9.73
C VAL A 31 5.95 5.11 9.86
N GLY A 32 5.13 5.30 8.86
CA GLY A 32 4.09 6.32 8.85
C GLY A 32 4.36 7.42 7.84
N ARG A 33 3.36 8.26 7.68
CA ARG A 33 3.41 9.37 6.73
C ARG A 33 4.17 10.56 7.33
N PRO A 34 4.97 11.30 6.53
CA PRO A 34 5.60 12.52 7.04
C PRO A 34 4.55 13.50 7.61
N ILE A 35 4.86 14.09 8.76
CA ILE A 35 3.93 15.01 9.44
C ILE A 35 3.61 16.21 8.54
N GLY A 36 2.31 16.48 8.36
CA GLY A 36 1.86 17.61 7.56
C GLY A 36 1.96 17.42 6.05
N SER A 37 2.34 16.24 5.59
CA SER A 37 2.44 15.98 4.15
C SER A 37 1.07 16.06 3.49
N LYS A 38 1.03 16.66 2.31
CA LYS A 38 -0.15 16.69 1.43
C LYS A 38 0.18 16.11 0.06
N LEU A 39 1.19 15.26 0.02
CA LEU A 39 1.64 14.60 -1.20
C LEU A 39 1.03 13.19 -1.28
N GLU A 40 1.24 12.55 -2.43
CA GLU A 40 0.80 11.18 -2.65
C GLU A 40 1.77 10.21 -1.99
N ASP A 41 1.67 10.07 -0.68
CA ASP A 41 2.56 9.19 0.08
C ASP A 41 2.04 7.76 0.09
N ILE A 42 2.96 6.81 0.07
CA ILE A 42 2.65 5.38 0.18
C ILE A 42 3.11 4.92 1.57
N VAL A 43 2.18 4.37 2.35
CA VAL A 43 2.49 3.86 3.68
C VAL A 43 2.18 2.38 3.75
N VAL A 44 3.17 1.60 4.17
CA VAL A 44 3.08 0.14 4.31
C VAL A 44 2.97 -0.22 5.78
N SER A 45 2.00 -1.07 6.12
CA SER A 45 1.88 -1.61 7.47
C SER A 45 1.42 -3.06 7.41
N CYS A 46 1.95 -3.89 8.30
CA CYS A 46 1.57 -5.29 8.38
C CYS A 46 1.15 -5.63 9.79
N LYS A 47 0.06 -6.40 9.89
CA LYS A 47 -0.44 -6.90 11.16
C LYS A 47 0.26 -8.21 11.50
N SER A 48 0.11 -8.64 12.74
CA SER A 48 0.64 -9.92 13.18
C SER A 48 0.10 -11.04 12.29
N GLY A 49 0.99 -11.95 11.95
CA GLY A 49 0.64 -13.07 11.10
C GLY A 49 0.60 -14.39 11.88
N THR A 50 0.46 -15.47 11.13
CA THR A 50 0.51 -16.83 11.68
C THR A 50 1.96 -17.28 11.83
N SER A 51 2.19 -18.31 12.65
CA SER A 51 3.49 -18.95 12.76
C SER A 51 3.49 -20.28 12.00
N GLY A 52 4.68 -20.85 11.81
CA GLY A 52 4.85 -22.12 11.14
C GLY A 52 5.72 -22.01 9.91
N GLN A 53 5.71 -23.06 9.09
CA GLN A 53 6.51 -23.09 7.87
C GLN A 53 6.06 -22.04 6.86
N PHE A 54 4.75 -21.84 6.74
CA PHE A 54 4.17 -20.78 5.94
C PHE A 54 3.56 -19.76 6.88
N GLN A 55 3.99 -18.53 6.80
CA GLN A 55 3.44 -17.43 7.56
C GLN A 55 2.62 -16.53 6.65
N SER A 56 1.38 -16.25 7.05
CA SER A 56 0.50 -15.34 6.31
C SER A 56 0.29 -14.07 7.11
N PHE A 57 0.48 -12.93 6.47
CA PHE A 57 0.34 -11.61 7.07
C PHE A 57 -0.65 -10.80 6.27
N VAL A 58 -1.59 -10.16 6.96
CA VAL A 58 -2.47 -9.19 6.33
C VAL A 58 -1.77 -7.84 6.41
N CYS A 59 -1.54 -7.23 5.26
CA CYS A 59 -0.82 -5.97 5.16
C CYS A 59 -1.68 -4.94 4.43
N ASP A 60 -1.51 -3.68 4.80
CA ASP A 60 -2.17 -2.56 4.13
C ASP A 60 -1.10 -1.72 3.43
N VAL A 61 -1.34 -1.43 2.15
CA VAL A 61 -0.56 -0.47 1.39
C VAL A 61 -1.50 0.67 1.05
N ASN A 62 -1.30 1.79 1.71
CA ASN A 62 -2.17 2.96 1.57
C ASN A 62 -1.48 4.05 0.78
N ILE A 63 -2.17 4.56 -0.25
CA ILE A 63 -1.67 5.67 -1.06
C ILE A 63 -2.62 6.84 -0.86
N TYR A 64 -2.09 7.95 -0.37
CA TYR A 64 -2.88 9.15 -0.11
C TYR A 64 -2.97 9.98 -1.37
N VAL A 65 -4.18 10.41 -1.71
CA VAL A 65 -4.43 11.21 -2.92
C VAL A 65 -5.17 12.48 -2.52
N PRO A 66 -4.50 13.65 -2.58
CA PRO A 66 -5.14 14.91 -2.26
C PRO A 66 -6.31 15.21 -3.19
N ASN A 67 -7.34 15.85 -2.65
CA ASN A 67 -8.47 16.31 -3.42
C ASN A 67 -8.06 17.43 -4.38
N ILE A 68 -8.86 17.63 -5.41
CA ILE A 68 -8.73 18.78 -6.30
C ILE A 68 -9.74 19.85 -5.89
N ASN A 69 -9.44 21.12 -6.20
CA ASN A 69 -10.38 22.21 -6.02
C ASN A 69 -11.04 22.51 -7.37
N ALA A 70 -12.37 22.46 -7.39
CA ALA A 70 -13.15 22.80 -8.57
C ALA A 70 -14.29 23.69 -8.14
N ASN A 71 -14.36 24.90 -8.69
CA ASN A 71 -15.39 25.88 -8.39
C ASN A 71 -15.53 26.17 -6.89
N GLY A 72 -14.40 26.22 -6.18
CA GLY A 72 -14.39 26.48 -4.73
C GLY A 72 -14.70 25.28 -3.86
N GLU A 73 -14.91 24.11 -4.46
CA GLU A 73 -15.18 22.88 -3.72
C GLU A 73 -13.99 21.92 -3.74
N SER A 74 -13.79 21.22 -2.62
CA SER A 74 -12.79 20.16 -2.52
C SER A 74 -13.41 18.85 -2.96
N LEU A 75 -12.95 18.30 -4.07
CA LEU A 75 -13.51 17.10 -4.70
C LEU A 75 -12.48 15.99 -4.80
N GLN A 76 -12.97 14.75 -4.76
CA GLN A 76 -12.14 13.57 -4.98
C GLN A 76 -11.45 13.66 -6.34
N ASN A 77 -10.14 13.40 -6.38
CA ASN A 77 -9.40 13.30 -7.63
C ASN A 77 -9.57 11.90 -8.22
N SER A 78 -10.73 11.64 -8.81
CA SER A 78 -11.10 10.32 -9.30
C SER A 78 -10.16 9.79 -10.38
N SER A 79 -9.75 10.63 -11.31
CA SER A 79 -8.85 10.18 -12.39
C SER A 79 -7.49 9.75 -11.85
N ARG A 80 -6.96 10.47 -10.85
CA ARG A 80 -5.69 10.11 -10.24
C ARG A 80 -5.81 8.82 -9.42
N ILE A 81 -6.93 8.64 -8.71
CA ILE A 81 -7.20 7.42 -7.95
C ILE A 81 -7.23 6.21 -8.90
N VAL A 82 -7.94 6.33 -10.03
CA VAL A 82 -8.00 5.24 -11.01
C VAL A 82 -6.62 4.95 -11.60
N GLU A 83 -5.86 5.98 -11.94
CA GLU A 83 -4.53 5.83 -12.50
C GLU A 83 -3.60 5.09 -11.53
N LEU A 84 -3.53 5.53 -10.27
CA LEU A 84 -2.66 4.91 -9.28
C LEU A 84 -3.12 3.49 -8.91
N THR A 85 -4.43 3.27 -8.82
CA THR A 85 -4.96 1.92 -8.56
C THR A 85 -4.59 0.96 -9.70
N SER A 86 -4.60 1.44 -10.95
CA SER A 86 -4.21 0.61 -12.08
C SER A 86 -2.75 0.18 -12.06
N LEU A 87 -1.91 0.93 -11.35
CA LEU A 87 -0.51 0.55 -11.12
C LEU A 87 -0.37 -0.42 -9.96
N CYS A 88 -1.29 -0.37 -8.99
CA CYS A 88 -1.26 -1.26 -7.82
C CYS A 88 -1.67 -2.69 -8.19
N VAL A 89 -2.70 -2.85 -9.00
CA VAL A 89 -3.29 -4.18 -9.27
C VAL A 89 -2.26 -5.16 -9.85
N PRO A 90 -1.48 -4.82 -10.89
CA PRO A 90 -0.45 -5.74 -11.39
C PRO A 90 0.63 -6.05 -10.34
N LEU A 91 0.89 -5.11 -9.43
CA LEU A 91 1.92 -5.24 -8.42
C LEU A 91 1.53 -6.22 -7.32
N PHE A 92 0.25 -6.19 -6.89
CA PHE A 92 -0.22 -6.94 -5.73
C PHE A 92 -1.10 -8.14 -6.08
N ASN A 93 -1.55 -8.27 -7.32
CA ASN A 93 -2.41 -9.37 -7.71
C ASN A 93 -1.59 -10.55 -8.20
N LYS A 94 -1.45 -11.57 -7.36
CA LYS A 94 -0.75 -12.82 -7.68
C LYS A 94 0.74 -12.68 -8.01
N PHE A 95 1.47 -11.95 -7.18
CA PHE A 95 2.93 -12.00 -7.25
C PHE A 95 3.43 -13.28 -6.57
N VAL A 96 4.37 -13.98 -7.22
CA VAL A 96 4.97 -15.21 -6.69
C VAL A 96 6.48 -15.17 -6.87
N SER A 97 7.21 -15.46 -5.79
CA SER A 97 8.65 -15.66 -5.81
C SER A 97 9.01 -16.89 -5.00
N THR A 98 10.29 -17.23 -4.91
CA THR A 98 10.74 -18.36 -4.10
C THR A 98 10.67 -18.09 -2.61
N GLU A 99 10.62 -16.84 -2.21
CA GLU A 99 10.63 -16.44 -0.80
C GLU A 99 9.22 -16.11 -0.28
N PHE A 100 8.41 -15.44 -1.10
CA PHE A 100 7.09 -15.00 -0.67
C PHE A 100 6.16 -14.85 -1.86
N ARG A 101 4.87 -14.75 -1.56
CA ARG A 101 3.83 -14.45 -2.53
C ARG A 101 2.86 -13.43 -1.98
N ILE A 102 2.23 -12.68 -2.88
CA ILE A 102 1.28 -11.63 -2.54
C ILE A 102 0.00 -11.83 -3.35
N GLU A 103 -1.14 -11.64 -2.68
CA GLU A 103 -2.43 -11.57 -3.35
C GLU A 103 -3.34 -10.61 -2.59
N TYR A 104 -4.36 -10.09 -3.26
CA TYR A 104 -5.32 -9.22 -2.59
C TYR A 104 -6.18 -10.02 -1.61
N ASP A 105 -6.42 -9.44 -0.44
CA ASP A 105 -7.38 -9.95 0.54
C ASP A 105 -8.79 -9.49 0.18
N GLU A 106 -8.89 -8.30 -0.39
CA GLU A 106 -10.15 -7.73 -0.86
C GLU A 106 -9.86 -6.76 -2.01
N THR A 107 -10.91 -6.34 -2.72
CA THR A 107 -10.78 -5.36 -3.80
C THR A 107 -10.20 -4.06 -3.26
N PRO A 108 -9.21 -3.45 -3.93
CA PRO A 108 -8.71 -2.14 -3.52
C PRO A 108 -9.84 -1.11 -3.57
N LYS A 109 -9.81 -0.17 -2.61
CA LYS A 109 -10.89 0.81 -2.46
C LYS A 109 -10.34 2.17 -2.09
N ALA A 110 -11.07 3.22 -2.46
CA ALA A 110 -10.77 4.58 -2.06
C ALA A 110 -11.59 4.95 -0.84
N ILE A 111 -10.93 5.42 0.21
CA ILE A 111 -11.54 5.76 1.48
C ILE A 111 -11.33 7.25 1.72
N GLU A 112 -12.42 7.98 1.99
CA GLU A 112 -12.32 9.39 2.35
C GLU A 112 -11.64 9.54 3.72
N ILE A 113 -10.65 10.44 3.79
CA ILE A 113 -10.01 10.79 5.05
C ILE A 113 -10.67 12.08 5.53
N LYS A 114 -11.53 11.98 6.54
CA LYS A 114 -12.30 13.10 7.04
C LYS A 114 -11.40 14.18 7.63
N GLY A 115 -11.71 15.43 7.30
CA GLY A 115 -11.05 16.59 7.88
C GLY A 115 -9.76 17.04 7.22
N VAL A 116 -9.25 16.32 6.20
CA VAL A 116 -7.96 16.66 5.58
C VAL A 116 -8.02 16.76 4.06
N ASN A 117 -9.21 16.74 3.47
CA ASN A 117 -9.41 16.94 2.03
C ASN A 117 -8.57 16.00 1.15
N GLU A 118 -8.59 14.71 1.48
CA GLU A 118 -7.90 13.69 0.69
C GLU A 118 -8.60 12.35 0.81
N TYR A 119 -8.28 11.47 -0.14
CA TYR A 119 -8.69 10.06 -0.11
C TYR A 119 -7.47 9.18 0.06
N CYS A 120 -7.69 7.98 0.53
CA CYS A 120 -6.67 6.95 0.66
C CYS A 120 -7.06 5.75 -0.20
N ILE A 121 -6.18 5.35 -1.12
CA ILE A 121 -6.34 4.09 -1.83
C ILE A 121 -5.82 3.00 -0.89
N ASN A 122 -6.70 2.15 -0.41
CA ASN A 122 -6.34 1.05 0.47
C ASN A 122 -6.19 -0.23 -0.33
N ASN A 123 -4.98 -0.78 -0.33
CA ASN A 123 -4.67 -2.09 -0.88
C ASN A 123 -4.43 -3.03 0.29
N ARG A 124 -5.43 -3.83 0.64
CA ARG A 124 -5.28 -4.86 1.66
C ARG A 124 -4.88 -6.16 1.00
N ILE A 125 -3.71 -6.65 1.36
CA ILE A 125 -3.11 -7.83 0.74
C ILE A 125 -2.77 -8.88 1.79
N VAL A 126 -2.65 -10.12 1.33
CA VAL A 126 -2.07 -11.20 2.13
C VAL A 126 -0.71 -11.52 1.55
N LEU A 127 0.31 -11.41 2.38
CA LEU A 127 1.67 -11.82 2.05
C LEU A 127 1.95 -13.13 2.76
N THR A 128 2.29 -14.16 1.99
CA THR A 128 2.65 -15.45 2.54
C THR A 128 4.15 -15.66 2.37
N HIS A 129 4.83 -15.85 3.48
CA HIS A 129 6.27 -16.04 3.54
C HIS A 129 6.60 -17.50 3.85
N LEU A 130 7.56 -18.07 3.11
CA LEU A 130 8.04 -19.42 3.33
C LEU A 130 9.27 -19.37 4.24
N ASN A 131 9.18 -20.01 5.40
CA ASN A 131 10.30 -20.13 6.33
C ASN A 131 11.14 -21.35 5.94
N LEU A 132 12.34 -21.09 5.46
CA LEU A 132 13.29 -22.14 5.01
C LEU A 132 14.37 -22.38 6.08
N GLU A 133 13.95 -22.64 7.30
CA GLU A 133 14.88 -22.92 8.39
C GLU A 133 15.03 -24.40 8.67
#